data_58d2405ca02b44986e2b5b8373d73197
#
_entry.id   58d2405ca02b44986e2b5b8373d73197
#
_cell.length_a   1.000
_cell.length_b   1.000
_cell.length_c   1.000
_cell.angle_alpha   90.00
_cell.angle_beta   90.00
_cell.angle_gamma   90.00
#
_symmetry.space_group_name_H-M   'P 1'
#
loop_
_entity.id
_entity.type
_entity.pdbx_description
1 polymer ?
#
loop_
_entity_poly.entity_id
_entity_poly.type
_entity_poly.pdbx_seq_one_letter_code
_entity_poly.pdbx_strand_id
1 'polypeptide(L)'
;MKVEPQQLKAFLLDTGLLSQEQIQKAQEKAEKTNQKIEDVLISDGLVSQQELIKLEAYILGIPFVSLEKEIVPPEVLKIIPEPIARSHNIVAFRKKGNTLEVAMLDPEDLRTIEFIKKTANLKILPRLTNPESIKSVLNQYQETLEVEFGEIIKKEVGEIKTVREEGREPAEEKEELIKVAEELPIIRIVDTLLKHAILQRASDIHIEPTEKEVLVRYRIDGILRDAMTLPKITAQGIVARIKVLSNLKLDEHRLPQDGRFKIETEDYKYSVRVSILPVFDGEKIVMRLLSETAKAYGLEELGLRSKALDDVQINLRKPVGMILVTGPTGSGKTTTLYSMMEILNEPGINISTVEDPIEYRMPRVNQTQVSPKIGLTFANGLRSLLRQDPDIIMVGEIRDSETTSLAINAALTGHLVLSTLHTNSAAGAIPRLLDMKAKPFLISSTLNLVLAQRLVRKICSEKEKYYLKDEELKEIAKYCDLDRILKILKEEKIISPKTTWKKILFFRPKPTKESPDGYKGRIGIFEVLPVTETIKELIFKQATSDQIQEQAQKEGMTTMIEDGFIKAAQGVTSIEEILRVIME
;
A
#
# COMPACT_ATOMS: atom_id res chain seq x y z
N MET A 1 -3.74 -10.13 28.46
CA MET A 1 -4.59 -9.43 29.48
C MET A 1 -4.28 -7.96 29.37
N LYS A 2 -5.16 -7.21 28.80
CA LYS A 2 -5.08 -5.76 28.97
C LYS A 2 -5.23 -5.52 30.46
N VAL A 3 -4.35 -4.70 31.02
CA VAL A 3 -4.48 -4.29 32.43
C VAL A 3 -5.90 -3.76 32.63
N GLU A 4 -6.66 -4.31 33.57
CA GLU A 4 -8.00 -3.80 33.80
C GLU A 4 -7.95 -2.34 34.27
N PRO A 5 -8.83 -1.47 33.76
CA PRO A 5 -8.82 -0.03 34.12
C PRO A 5 -8.84 0.22 35.63
N GLN A 6 -9.42 -0.68 36.41
CA GLN A 6 -9.45 -0.62 37.86
C GLN A 6 -8.09 -0.88 38.50
N GLN A 7 -7.33 -1.84 37.97
CA GLN A 7 -5.98 -2.16 38.43
C GLN A 7 -5.00 -1.04 38.08
N LEU A 8 -5.10 -0.48 36.88
CA LEU A 8 -4.27 0.65 36.45
C LEU A 8 -4.49 1.87 37.39
N LYS A 9 -5.75 2.18 37.74
CA LYS A 9 -6.09 3.26 38.65
C LYS A 9 -5.51 3.04 40.04
N ALA A 10 -5.67 1.84 40.59
CA ALA A 10 -5.13 1.53 41.92
C ALA A 10 -3.62 1.75 41.96
N PHE A 11 -2.91 1.28 40.92
CA PHE A 11 -1.45 1.45 40.84
C PHE A 11 -1.00 2.89 40.62
N LEU A 12 -1.73 3.68 39.82
CA LEU A 12 -1.45 5.11 39.62
C LEU A 12 -1.58 5.89 40.94
N LEU A 13 -2.52 5.51 41.81
CA LEU A 13 -2.70 6.07 43.13
C LEU A 13 -1.61 5.61 44.11
N ASP A 14 -1.31 4.30 44.15
CA ASP A 14 -0.33 3.71 45.05
C ASP A 14 1.10 4.19 44.77
N THR A 15 1.43 4.44 43.50
CA THR A 15 2.73 5.01 43.12
C THR A 15 2.84 6.51 43.33
N GLY A 16 1.73 7.19 43.66
CA GLY A 16 1.71 8.65 43.87
C GLY A 16 1.92 9.46 42.57
N LEU A 17 1.84 8.84 41.41
CA LEU A 17 2.00 9.50 40.11
C LEU A 17 0.85 10.43 39.79
N LEU A 18 -0.37 10.08 40.21
CA LEU A 18 -1.56 10.92 40.05
C LEU A 18 -2.39 10.98 41.34
N SER A 19 -3.03 12.13 41.56
CA SER A 19 -3.99 12.29 42.62
C SER A 19 -5.35 11.68 42.24
N GLN A 20 -6.15 11.35 43.27
CA GLN A 20 -7.50 10.81 43.08
C GLN A 20 -8.39 11.75 42.23
N GLU A 21 -8.22 13.06 42.39
CA GLU A 21 -8.95 14.08 41.62
C GLU A 21 -8.56 14.11 40.14
N GLN A 22 -7.27 13.91 39.81
CA GLN A 22 -6.78 13.85 38.43
C GLN A 22 -7.30 12.60 37.73
N ILE A 23 -7.30 11.44 38.37
CA ILE A 23 -7.82 10.19 37.82
C ILE A 23 -9.32 10.29 37.59
N GLN A 24 -10.08 10.88 38.50
CA GLN A 24 -11.52 11.05 38.34
C GLN A 24 -11.86 11.97 37.17
N LYS A 25 -11.15 13.11 37.00
CA LYS A 25 -11.31 14.00 35.84
C LYS A 25 -10.96 13.32 34.53
N ALA A 26 -9.90 12.52 34.49
CA ALA A 26 -9.52 11.76 33.30
C ALA A 26 -10.57 10.70 32.95
N GLN A 27 -11.17 10.05 33.94
CA GLN A 27 -12.24 9.08 33.76
C GLN A 27 -13.52 9.71 33.19
N GLU A 28 -13.98 10.81 33.78
CA GLU A 28 -15.15 11.53 33.29
C GLU A 28 -14.96 12.03 31.83
N LYS A 29 -13.72 12.42 31.49
CA LYS A 29 -13.37 12.82 30.13
C LYS A 29 -13.35 11.63 29.18
N ALA A 30 -12.80 10.49 29.58
CA ALA A 30 -12.77 9.26 28.81
C ALA A 30 -14.19 8.76 28.49
N GLU A 31 -15.09 8.78 29.46
CA GLU A 31 -16.51 8.43 29.28
C GLU A 31 -17.24 9.39 28.33
N LYS A 32 -16.98 10.71 28.44
CA LYS A 32 -17.58 11.75 27.57
C LYS A 32 -17.07 11.70 26.13
N THR A 33 -15.82 11.28 25.91
CA THR A 33 -15.19 11.23 24.58
C THR A 33 -15.20 9.82 23.95
N ASN A 34 -15.72 8.82 24.66
CA ASN A 34 -15.70 7.41 24.28
C ASN A 34 -14.27 6.91 23.96
N GLN A 35 -13.28 7.40 24.71
CA GLN A 35 -11.87 7.04 24.58
C GLN A 35 -11.43 6.18 25.78
N LYS A 36 -10.31 5.48 25.66
CA LYS A 36 -9.71 4.78 26.79
C LYS A 36 -9.09 5.76 27.75
N ILE A 37 -9.09 5.42 29.04
CA ILE A 37 -8.49 6.28 30.07
C ILE A 37 -7.00 6.50 29.83
N GLU A 38 -6.30 5.49 29.30
CA GLU A 38 -4.89 5.54 28.93
C GLU A 38 -4.61 6.65 27.90
N ASP A 39 -5.46 6.72 26.87
CA ASP A 39 -5.32 7.73 25.81
C ASP A 39 -5.55 9.15 26.34
N VAL A 40 -6.49 9.29 27.27
CA VAL A 40 -6.78 10.59 27.93
C VAL A 40 -5.63 11.00 28.85
N LEU A 41 -5.06 10.07 29.63
CA LEU A 41 -3.92 10.36 30.50
C LEU A 41 -2.69 10.83 29.73
N ILE A 42 -2.44 10.23 28.57
CA ILE A 42 -1.34 10.63 27.67
C ILE A 42 -1.65 11.97 27.00
N SER A 43 -2.86 12.16 26.46
CA SER A 43 -3.23 13.38 25.73
C SER A 43 -3.25 14.63 26.62
N ASP A 44 -3.60 14.46 27.87
CA ASP A 44 -3.61 15.54 28.87
C ASP A 44 -2.22 15.79 29.50
N GLY A 45 -1.21 14.98 29.10
CA GLY A 45 0.16 15.13 29.60
C GLY A 45 0.32 14.75 31.07
N LEU A 46 -0.62 14.00 31.63
CA LEU A 46 -0.61 13.57 33.03
C LEU A 46 0.37 12.43 33.29
N VAL A 47 0.54 11.56 32.30
CA VAL A 47 1.49 10.44 32.31
C VAL A 47 2.12 10.34 30.92
N SER A 48 3.41 10.12 30.84
CA SER A 48 4.06 9.83 29.55
C SER A 48 3.75 8.40 29.10
N GLN A 49 3.73 8.16 27.80
CA GLN A 49 3.51 6.83 27.23
C GLN A 49 4.53 5.81 27.80
N GLN A 50 5.75 6.23 28.01
CA GLN A 50 6.82 5.38 28.53
C GLN A 50 6.61 4.98 30.00
N GLU A 51 6.09 5.91 30.83
CA GLU A 51 5.74 5.63 32.22
C GLU A 51 4.56 4.67 32.30
N LEU A 52 3.56 4.85 31.44
CA LEU A 52 2.39 3.98 31.38
C LEU A 52 2.79 2.53 31.05
N ILE A 53 3.61 2.33 30.01
CA ILE A 53 4.09 0.99 29.62
C ILE A 53 4.93 0.34 30.73
N LYS A 54 5.75 1.10 31.45
CA LYS A 54 6.49 0.58 32.61
C LYS A 54 5.57 0.13 33.73
N LEU A 55 4.49 0.87 33.95
CA LEU A 55 3.49 0.53 34.96
C LEU A 55 2.72 -0.75 34.55
N GLU A 56 2.34 -0.87 33.29
CA GLU A 56 1.73 -2.08 32.74
C GLU A 56 2.65 -3.29 32.87
N ALA A 57 3.93 -3.13 32.56
CA ALA A 57 4.95 -4.15 32.71
C ALA A 57 5.03 -4.66 34.17
N TYR A 58 4.99 -3.74 35.13
CA TYR A 58 5.00 -4.07 36.55
C TYR A 58 3.74 -4.83 36.99
N ILE A 59 2.55 -4.37 36.55
CA ILE A 59 1.27 -5.03 36.84
C ILE A 59 1.21 -6.45 36.26
N LEU A 60 1.74 -6.63 35.06
CA LEU A 60 1.77 -7.93 34.36
C LEU A 60 2.88 -8.85 34.87
N GLY A 61 3.79 -8.36 35.72
CA GLY A 61 4.96 -9.13 36.19
C GLY A 61 5.98 -9.44 35.09
N ILE A 62 5.96 -8.68 33.97
CA ILE A 62 6.87 -8.85 32.84
C ILE A 62 7.86 -7.69 32.82
N PRO A 63 9.19 -7.92 32.90
CA PRO A 63 10.16 -6.84 32.91
C PRO A 63 10.10 -5.97 31.65
N PHE A 64 10.15 -4.66 31.82
CA PHE A 64 10.28 -3.70 30.73
C PHE A 64 11.72 -3.59 30.24
N VAL A 65 11.92 -3.45 28.92
CA VAL A 65 13.22 -3.17 28.29
C VAL A 65 13.07 -2.01 27.30
N SER A 66 14.03 -1.09 27.31
CA SER A 66 14.17 -0.05 26.27
C SER A 66 15.35 -0.42 25.38
N LEU A 67 15.11 -0.49 24.07
CA LEU A 67 16.10 -0.87 23.06
C LEU A 67 16.41 0.28 22.08
N GLU A 68 15.99 1.51 22.41
CA GLU A 68 16.15 2.67 21.51
C GLU A 68 17.61 3.00 21.18
N LYS A 69 18.54 2.64 22.09
CA LYS A 69 19.98 2.90 21.92
C LYS A 69 20.81 1.61 21.95
N GLU A 70 20.17 0.45 22.02
CA GLU A 70 20.86 -0.83 22.10
C GLU A 70 21.18 -1.34 20.68
N ILE A 71 22.45 -1.70 20.45
CA ILE A 71 22.87 -2.35 19.21
C ILE A 71 22.78 -3.85 19.44
N VAL A 72 21.91 -4.51 18.69
CA VAL A 72 21.70 -5.95 18.78
C VAL A 72 22.63 -6.67 17.80
N PRO A 73 23.39 -7.68 18.24
CA PRO A 73 24.24 -8.46 17.35
C PRO A 73 23.43 -9.08 16.20
N PRO A 74 23.93 -9.04 14.93
CA PRO A 74 23.23 -9.56 13.77
C PRO A 74 22.82 -11.03 13.90
N GLU A 75 23.63 -11.85 14.55
CA GLU A 75 23.36 -13.26 14.85
C GLU A 75 22.17 -13.48 15.79
N VAL A 76 21.86 -12.50 16.65
CA VAL A 76 20.68 -12.53 17.53
C VAL A 76 19.44 -12.02 16.78
N LEU A 77 19.58 -10.96 15.99
CA LEU A 77 18.49 -10.45 15.14
C LEU A 77 17.93 -11.53 14.21
N LYS A 78 18.80 -12.27 13.54
CA LYS A 78 18.43 -13.31 12.56
C LYS A 78 17.65 -14.49 13.14
N ILE A 79 17.63 -14.67 14.46
CA ILE A 79 16.86 -15.75 15.10
C ILE A 79 15.36 -15.56 14.89
N ILE A 80 14.89 -14.31 14.87
CA ILE A 80 13.52 -13.97 14.47
C ILE A 80 13.59 -13.30 13.11
N PRO A 81 13.05 -13.89 12.03
CA PRO A 81 13.03 -13.26 10.72
C PRO A 81 12.32 -11.90 10.74
N GLU A 82 12.85 -10.91 10.00
CA GLU A 82 12.28 -9.55 9.98
C GLU A 82 10.78 -9.49 9.65
N PRO A 83 10.24 -10.28 8.70
CA PRO A 83 8.80 -10.29 8.44
C PRO A 83 7.96 -10.63 9.67
N ILE A 84 8.41 -11.61 10.47
CA ILE A 84 7.76 -12.01 11.74
C ILE A 84 7.95 -10.90 12.78
N ALA A 85 9.16 -10.39 12.91
CA ALA A 85 9.48 -9.31 13.83
C ALA A 85 8.58 -8.09 13.58
N ARG A 86 8.37 -7.76 12.32
CA ARG A 86 7.57 -6.61 11.88
C ARG A 86 6.06 -6.86 11.98
N SER A 87 5.56 -8.03 11.61
CA SER A 87 4.13 -8.35 11.64
C SER A 87 3.59 -8.50 13.06
N HIS A 88 4.40 -9.00 13.98
CA HIS A 88 4.01 -9.26 15.37
C HIS A 88 4.60 -8.26 16.38
N ASN A 89 5.33 -7.24 15.91
CA ASN A 89 6.02 -6.26 16.77
C ASN A 89 6.86 -6.94 17.87
N ILE A 90 7.65 -7.94 17.47
CA ILE A 90 8.53 -8.73 18.34
C ILE A 90 9.94 -8.76 17.79
N VAL A 91 10.95 -8.55 18.63
CA VAL A 91 12.36 -8.57 18.24
C VAL A 91 13.19 -9.36 19.24
N ALA A 92 14.14 -10.16 18.75
CA ALA A 92 15.18 -10.76 19.59
C ALA A 92 16.25 -9.71 19.88
N PHE A 93 16.65 -9.56 21.13
CA PHE A 93 17.70 -8.60 21.48
C PHE A 93 18.86 -9.19 22.28
N ARG A 94 18.68 -10.35 22.90
CA ARG A 94 19.74 -11.00 23.67
C ARG A 94 19.59 -12.52 23.69
N LYS A 95 20.71 -13.24 23.49
CA LYS A 95 20.76 -14.70 23.61
C LYS A 95 21.75 -15.08 24.71
N LYS A 96 21.33 -15.93 25.64
CA LYS A 96 22.18 -16.49 26.70
C LYS A 96 22.01 -18.01 26.74
N GLY A 97 22.99 -18.74 26.22
CA GLY A 97 22.93 -20.20 26.13
C GLY A 97 21.68 -20.66 25.37
N ASN A 98 20.80 -21.40 26.00
CA ASN A 98 19.56 -21.92 25.42
C ASN A 98 18.34 -20.99 25.63
N THR A 99 18.57 -19.73 26.00
CA THR A 99 17.51 -18.76 26.30
C THR A 99 17.62 -17.55 25.37
N LEU A 100 16.49 -17.16 24.77
CA LEU A 100 16.35 -15.96 23.94
C LEU A 100 15.44 -14.95 24.65
N GLU A 101 15.97 -13.77 24.91
CA GLU A 101 15.17 -12.63 25.38
C GLU A 101 14.57 -11.91 24.17
N VAL A 102 13.26 -11.75 24.18
CA VAL A 102 12.51 -11.10 23.10
C VAL A 102 11.75 -9.90 23.66
N ALA A 103 11.84 -8.77 22.98
CA ALA A 103 11.06 -7.58 23.30
C ALA A 103 9.83 -7.53 22.37
N MET A 104 8.65 -7.24 22.94
CA MET A 104 7.38 -7.23 22.23
C MET A 104 6.40 -6.22 22.83
N LEU A 105 5.44 -5.76 22.01
CA LEU A 105 4.40 -4.85 22.46
C LEU A 105 3.24 -5.57 23.13
N ASP A 106 3.00 -6.83 22.75
CA ASP A 106 1.95 -7.67 23.32
C ASP A 106 2.54 -9.00 23.83
N PRO A 107 2.83 -9.09 25.14
CA PRO A 107 3.41 -10.29 25.72
C PRO A 107 2.42 -11.47 25.85
N GLU A 108 1.16 -11.29 25.49
CA GLU A 108 0.12 -12.30 25.46
C GLU A 108 -0.08 -12.97 24.09
N ASP A 109 0.65 -12.55 23.08
CA ASP A 109 0.70 -13.28 21.80
C ASP A 109 1.49 -14.60 21.97
N LEU A 110 0.86 -15.51 22.74
CA LEU A 110 1.39 -16.82 23.02
C LEU A 110 1.60 -17.65 21.75
N ARG A 111 0.82 -17.38 20.69
CA ARG A 111 0.96 -18.09 19.41
C ARG A 111 2.29 -17.76 18.76
N THR A 112 2.64 -16.50 18.69
CA THR A 112 3.93 -16.04 18.15
C THR A 112 5.09 -16.52 19.03
N ILE A 113 4.95 -16.46 20.35
CA ILE A 113 5.98 -16.97 21.27
C ILE A 113 6.20 -18.47 21.07
N GLU A 114 5.14 -19.28 20.97
CA GLU A 114 5.26 -20.73 20.73
C GLU A 114 5.83 -21.04 19.35
N PHE A 115 5.47 -20.28 18.34
CA PHE A 115 6.04 -20.41 17.00
C PHE A 115 7.56 -20.19 17.03
N ILE A 116 8.00 -19.05 17.60
CA ILE A 116 9.44 -18.73 17.71
C ILE A 116 10.17 -19.79 18.54
N LYS A 117 9.57 -20.25 19.64
CA LYS A 117 10.14 -21.31 20.49
C LYS A 117 10.39 -22.60 19.70
N LYS A 118 9.44 -23.00 18.86
CA LYS A 118 9.55 -24.21 18.02
C LYS A 118 10.59 -24.04 16.92
N THR A 119 10.57 -22.90 16.22
CA THR A 119 11.46 -22.63 15.09
C THR A 119 12.90 -22.44 15.53
N ALA A 120 13.14 -21.68 16.59
CA ALA A 120 14.49 -21.41 17.11
C ALA A 120 15.03 -22.53 18.03
N ASN A 121 14.18 -23.43 18.50
CA ASN A 121 14.50 -24.44 19.53
C ASN A 121 15.16 -23.84 20.78
N LEU A 122 14.67 -22.67 21.22
CA LEU A 122 15.18 -21.90 22.36
C LEU A 122 14.07 -21.64 23.38
N LYS A 123 14.45 -21.45 24.64
CA LYS A 123 13.54 -20.96 25.67
C LYS A 123 13.35 -19.46 25.47
N ILE A 124 12.10 -19.02 25.28
CA ILE A 124 11.77 -17.62 25.07
C ILE A 124 11.47 -16.94 26.41
N LEU A 125 12.07 -15.78 26.64
CA LEU A 125 11.76 -14.90 27.77
C LEU A 125 11.21 -13.57 27.22
N PRO A 126 9.90 -13.36 27.29
CA PRO A 126 9.28 -12.11 26.84
C PRO A 126 9.64 -10.95 27.75
N ARG A 127 9.81 -9.78 27.13
CA ARG A 127 9.98 -8.47 27.78
C ARG A 127 9.01 -7.49 27.15
N LEU A 128 8.37 -6.68 27.95
CA LEU A 128 7.52 -5.60 27.43
C LEU A 128 8.42 -4.45 26.98
N THR A 129 8.06 -3.82 25.87
CA THR A 129 8.81 -2.68 25.33
C THR A 129 7.88 -1.65 24.70
N ASN A 130 8.43 -0.49 24.31
CA ASN A 130 7.70 0.56 23.61
C ASN A 130 7.84 0.42 22.07
N PRO A 131 6.95 1.06 21.30
CA PRO A 131 7.00 1.04 19.84
C PRO A 131 8.32 1.58 19.27
N GLU A 132 8.93 2.57 19.92
CA GLU A 132 10.19 3.19 19.52
C GLU A 132 11.35 2.18 19.59
N SER A 133 11.37 1.34 20.63
CA SER A 133 12.36 0.26 20.78
C SER A 133 12.23 -0.79 19.68
N ILE A 134 11.00 -1.25 19.39
CA ILE A 134 10.74 -2.18 18.28
C ILE A 134 11.24 -1.56 16.96
N LYS A 135 10.89 -0.30 16.70
CA LYS A 135 11.29 0.44 15.53
C LYS A 135 12.82 0.56 15.39
N SER A 136 13.49 0.91 16.49
CA SER A 136 14.96 1.03 16.53
C SER A 136 15.64 -0.28 16.14
N VAL A 137 15.16 -1.42 16.69
CA VAL A 137 15.74 -2.73 16.38
C VAL A 137 15.38 -3.19 14.97
N LEU A 138 14.15 -2.92 14.48
CA LEU A 138 13.76 -3.23 13.11
C LEU A 138 14.62 -2.51 12.07
N ASN A 139 15.14 -1.32 12.37
CA ASN A 139 16.08 -0.62 11.50
C ASN A 139 17.43 -1.32 11.38
N GLN A 140 17.88 -1.96 12.45
CA GLN A 140 19.14 -2.69 12.44
C GLN A 140 19.10 -3.92 11.51
N TYR A 141 17.93 -4.49 11.23
CA TYR A 141 17.80 -5.53 10.19
C TYR A 141 18.16 -4.97 8.78
N GLN A 142 17.81 -3.73 8.48
CA GLN A 142 18.12 -3.11 7.19
C GLN A 142 19.60 -2.79 7.05
N GLU A 143 20.21 -2.21 8.08
CA GLU A 143 21.66 -1.93 8.11
C GLU A 143 22.48 -3.23 7.96
N THR A 144 22.02 -4.33 8.56
CA THR A 144 22.68 -5.63 8.43
C THR A 144 22.62 -6.17 7.01
N LEU A 145 21.51 -5.99 6.30
CA LEU A 145 21.35 -6.41 4.90
C LEU A 145 22.23 -5.63 3.94
N GLU A 146 22.38 -4.33 4.14
CA GLU A 146 23.27 -3.50 3.32
C GLU A 146 24.74 -3.91 3.48
N VAL A 147 25.15 -4.22 4.70
CA VAL A 147 26.51 -4.72 4.99
C VAL A 147 26.73 -6.09 4.38
N GLU A 148 25.80 -7.05 4.55
CA GLU A 148 25.87 -8.39 3.95
C GLU A 148 25.93 -8.30 2.42
N PHE A 149 25.14 -7.42 1.80
CA PHE A 149 25.15 -7.22 0.37
C PHE A 149 26.51 -6.69 -0.10
N GLY A 150 27.08 -5.71 0.60
CA GLY A 150 28.41 -5.20 0.31
C GLY A 150 29.52 -6.24 0.46
N GLU A 151 29.41 -7.13 1.45
CA GLU A 151 30.35 -8.24 1.67
C GLU A 151 30.22 -9.33 0.58
N ILE A 152 28.98 -9.70 0.20
CA ILE A 152 28.72 -10.64 -0.90
C ILE A 152 29.34 -10.11 -2.19
N ILE A 153 29.10 -8.86 -2.55
CA ILE A 153 29.67 -8.26 -3.76
C ILE A 153 31.20 -8.26 -3.71
N LYS A 154 31.81 -7.81 -2.63
CA LYS A 154 33.27 -7.74 -2.51
C LYS A 154 33.95 -9.11 -2.58
N LYS A 155 33.34 -10.13 -1.96
CA LYS A 155 33.89 -11.49 -1.91
C LYS A 155 33.71 -12.23 -3.23
N GLU A 156 32.56 -12.09 -3.87
CA GLU A 156 32.14 -12.96 -4.98
C GLU A 156 32.40 -12.36 -6.37
N VAL A 157 32.49 -11.02 -6.49
CA VAL A 157 32.93 -10.37 -7.75
C VAL A 157 34.37 -10.78 -8.14
N GLY A 158 35.25 -11.09 -7.17
CA GLY A 158 36.59 -11.61 -7.44
C GLY A 158 36.64 -13.02 -8.03
N GLU A 159 35.54 -13.79 -7.94
CA GLU A 159 35.45 -15.19 -8.39
C GLU A 159 34.69 -15.32 -9.74
N ILE A 160 34.06 -14.23 -10.24
CA ILE A 160 33.28 -14.28 -11.49
C ILE A 160 34.21 -14.33 -12.69
N LYS A 161 34.13 -15.41 -13.45
CA LYS A 161 34.85 -15.56 -14.72
C LYS A 161 34.10 -14.82 -15.82
N THR A 162 34.79 -14.00 -16.58
CA THR A 162 34.24 -13.31 -17.75
C THR A 162 34.03 -14.30 -18.89
N VAL A 163 32.80 -14.39 -19.38
CA VAL A 163 32.53 -14.98 -20.70
C VAL A 163 32.88 -13.94 -21.76
N ARG A 164 33.93 -14.15 -22.49
CA ARG A 164 34.28 -13.38 -23.69
C ARG A 164 34.34 -14.33 -24.86
N GLU A 165 33.51 -14.07 -25.90
CA GLU A 165 34.00 -14.00 -27.29
C GLU A 165 32.85 -13.91 -28.28
N GLU A 166 33.00 -13.03 -29.24
CA GLU A 166 32.18 -12.91 -30.46
C GLU A 166 32.47 -14.12 -31.36
N GLY A 167 31.42 -14.89 -31.73
CA GLY A 167 31.52 -15.87 -32.82
C GLY A 167 31.25 -17.33 -32.47
N ARG A 168 30.54 -17.65 -31.38
CA ARG A 168 30.14 -19.02 -31.00
C ARG A 168 28.78 -19.43 -31.57
N GLU A 169 28.55 -20.73 -31.70
CA GLU A 169 27.25 -21.26 -32.11
C GLU A 169 26.18 -21.06 -31.01
N PRO A 170 24.90 -20.80 -31.36
CA PRO A 170 23.82 -20.51 -30.40
C PRO A 170 23.60 -21.59 -29.33
N ALA A 171 23.95 -22.83 -29.58
CA ALA A 171 23.79 -23.93 -28.63
C ALA A 171 24.86 -23.91 -27.53
N GLU A 172 26.11 -23.58 -27.87
CA GLU A 172 27.22 -23.45 -26.90
C GLU A 172 27.06 -22.22 -26.01
N GLU A 173 26.58 -21.10 -26.57
CA GLU A 173 26.27 -19.89 -25.84
C GLU A 173 25.17 -20.13 -24.77
N LYS A 174 24.16 -20.93 -25.14
CA LYS A 174 23.08 -21.27 -24.19
C LYS A 174 23.55 -22.11 -23.00
N GLU A 175 24.40 -23.11 -23.23
CA GLU A 175 24.95 -23.94 -22.14
C GLU A 175 25.86 -23.15 -21.22
N GLU A 176 26.64 -22.21 -21.75
CA GLU A 176 27.51 -21.34 -20.99
C GLU A 176 26.73 -20.34 -20.15
N LEU A 177 25.67 -19.75 -20.72
CA LEU A 177 24.76 -18.85 -19.99
C LEU A 177 24.02 -19.58 -18.86
N ILE A 178 23.63 -20.84 -19.04
CA ILE A 178 23.05 -21.65 -17.97
C ILE A 178 24.06 -21.83 -16.83
N LYS A 179 25.32 -22.17 -17.14
CA LYS A 179 26.37 -22.33 -16.12
C LYS A 179 26.59 -21.04 -15.34
N VAL A 180 26.68 -19.91 -16.02
CA VAL A 180 26.81 -18.59 -15.37
C VAL A 180 25.59 -18.23 -14.52
N ALA A 181 24.38 -18.56 -14.99
CA ALA A 181 23.15 -18.32 -14.23
C ALA A 181 23.03 -19.16 -12.96
N GLU A 182 23.71 -20.30 -12.93
CA GLU A 182 23.73 -21.23 -11.80
C GLU A 182 24.98 -21.07 -10.91
N GLU A 183 25.87 -20.14 -11.21
CA GLU A 183 26.98 -19.80 -10.33
C GLU A 183 26.45 -19.26 -8.97
N LEU A 184 26.99 -19.81 -7.88
CA LEU A 184 26.59 -19.43 -6.52
C LEU A 184 26.61 -17.93 -6.26
N PRO A 185 27.60 -17.12 -6.72
CA PRO A 185 27.63 -15.68 -6.59
C PRO A 185 26.42 -14.99 -7.21
N ILE A 186 26.07 -15.35 -8.43
CA ILE A 186 24.94 -14.75 -9.17
C ILE A 186 23.60 -15.08 -8.51
N ILE A 187 23.43 -16.34 -8.06
CA ILE A 187 22.24 -16.75 -7.32
C ILE A 187 22.07 -15.88 -6.06
N ARG A 188 23.14 -15.73 -5.27
CA ARG A 188 23.11 -14.95 -4.04
C ARG A 188 22.84 -13.47 -4.27
N ILE A 189 23.42 -12.87 -5.32
CA ILE A 189 23.16 -11.48 -5.70
C ILE A 189 21.67 -11.30 -6.00
N VAL A 190 21.08 -12.15 -6.85
CA VAL A 190 19.66 -12.03 -7.24
C VAL A 190 18.74 -12.28 -6.04
N ASP A 191 19.00 -13.30 -5.23
CA ASP A 191 18.20 -13.62 -4.06
C ASP A 191 18.25 -12.50 -3.01
N THR A 192 19.43 -11.93 -2.75
CA THR A 192 19.61 -10.81 -1.80
C THR A 192 18.90 -9.56 -2.32
N LEU A 193 18.99 -9.28 -3.62
CA LEU A 193 18.33 -8.16 -4.27
C LEU A 193 16.80 -8.26 -4.15
N LEU A 194 16.23 -9.44 -4.38
CA LEU A 194 14.80 -9.69 -4.24
C LEU A 194 14.35 -9.56 -2.78
N LYS A 195 15.09 -10.16 -1.83
CA LYS A 195 14.81 -10.02 -0.39
C LYS A 195 14.83 -8.56 0.04
N HIS A 196 15.86 -7.81 -0.33
CA HIS A 196 15.99 -6.41 0.03
C HIS A 196 14.82 -5.58 -0.52
N ALA A 197 14.43 -5.79 -1.79
CA ALA A 197 13.28 -5.11 -2.38
C ALA A 197 11.97 -5.42 -1.64
N ILE A 198 11.74 -6.67 -1.25
CA ILE A 198 10.56 -7.09 -0.48
C ILE A 198 10.53 -6.40 0.88
N LEU A 199 11.65 -6.35 1.60
CA LEU A 199 11.77 -5.72 2.90
C LEU A 199 11.53 -4.19 2.83
N GLN A 200 12.04 -3.56 1.76
CA GLN A 200 11.79 -2.15 1.46
C GLN A 200 10.36 -1.88 0.95
N ARG A 201 9.52 -2.92 0.81
CA ARG A 201 8.17 -2.83 0.24
C ARG A 201 8.15 -2.18 -1.14
N ALA A 202 9.17 -2.47 -1.93
CA ALA A 202 9.23 -2.01 -3.31
C ALA A 202 8.07 -2.63 -4.12
N SER A 203 7.46 -1.84 -4.98
CA SER A 203 6.49 -2.33 -5.96
C SER A 203 7.17 -2.87 -7.22
N ASP A 204 8.29 -2.24 -7.62
CA ASP A 204 9.02 -2.60 -8.82
C ASP A 204 10.53 -2.54 -8.54
N ILE A 205 11.28 -3.43 -9.21
CA ILE A 205 12.73 -3.46 -9.26
C ILE A 205 13.16 -3.19 -10.69
N HIS A 206 14.03 -2.22 -10.88
CA HIS A 206 14.65 -1.91 -12.15
C HIS A 206 16.12 -2.28 -12.08
N ILE A 207 16.61 -3.07 -13.03
CA ILE A 207 18.02 -3.41 -13.22
C ILE A 207 18.43 -2.85 -14.56
N GLU A 208 19.29 -1.86 -14.57
CA GLU A 208 19.61 -1.02 -15.72
C GLU A 208 21.11 -1.07 -15.99
N PRO A 209 21.52 -1.76 -17.08
CA PRO A 209 22.91 -1.74 -17.48
C PRO A 209 23.30 -0.35 -18.00
N THR A 210 24.46 0.12 -17.61
CA THR A 210 25.10 1.34 -18.10
C THR A 210 26.45 0.98 -18.72
N GLU A 211 27.18 1.97 -19.22
CA GLU A 211 28.52 1.74 -19.79
C GLU A 211 29.49 1.07 -18.79
N LYS A 212 29.47 1.49 -17.52
CA LYS A 212 30.48 1.10 -16.51
C LYS A 212 29.96 0.15 -15.44
N GLU A 213 28.66 0.15 -15.16
CA GLU A 213 28.06 -0.53 -14.02
C GLU A 213 26.62 -0.98 -14.32
N VAL A 214 25.99 -1.67 -13.40
CA VAL A 214 24.56 -1.99 -13.42
C VAL A 214 23.89 -1.22 -12.29
N LEU A 215 23.00 -0.29 -12.64
CA LEU A 215 22.22 0.47 -11.67
C LEU A 215 20.97 -0.33 -11.29
N VAL A 216 20.76 -0.53 -9.99
CA VAL A 216 19.54 -1.15 -9.45
C VAL A 216 18.73 -0.06 -8.76
N ARG A 217 17.46 0.07 -9.16
CA ARG A 217 16.53 1.02 -8.57
C ARG A 217 15.27 0.34 -8.09
N TYR A 218 14.73 0.80 -6.99
CA TYR A 218 13.45 0.33 -6.44
C TYR A 218 12.40 1.42 -6.55
N ARG A 219 11.17 1.02 -6.91
CA ARG A 219 10.02 1.91 -6.79
C ARG A 219 9.39 1.68 -5.42
N ILE A 220 9.50 2.68 -4.54
CA ILE A 220 8.95 2.64 -3.18
C ILE A 220 7.95 3.79 -3.06
N ASP A 221 6.74 3.48 -2.63
CA ASP A 221 5.64 4.46 -2.50
C ASP A 221 5.39 5.30 -3.78
N GLY A 222 5.57 4.66 -4.95
CA GLY A 222 5.38 5.27 -6.27
C GLY A 222 6.62 5.97 -6.84
N ILE A 223 7.65 6.24 -6.02
CA ILE A 223 8.87 6.94 -6.44
C ILE A 223 10.00 5.95 -6.70
N LEU A 224 10.69 6.13 -7.82
CA LEU A 224 11.87 5.37 -8.18
C LEU A 224 13.10 5.94 -7.46
N ARG A 225 13.83 5.08 -6.75
CA ARG A 225 15.03 5.45 -5.96
C ARG A 225 16.19 4.54 -6.31
N ASP A 226 17.39 5.10 -6.36
CA ASP A 226 18.61 4.31 -6.50
C ASP A 226 18.80 3.47 -5.24
N ALA A 227 18.92 2.16 -5.43
CA ALA A 227 19.12 1.22 -4.33
C ALA A 227 20.59 0.83 -4.20
N MET A 228 21.23 0.51 -5.32
CA MET A 228 22.65 0.11 -5.35
C MET A 228 23.20 0.11 -6.75
N THR A 229 24.52 0.05 -6.87
CA THR A 229 25.24 -0.22 -8.11
C THR A 229 26.00 -1.53 -8.03
N LEU A 230 26.04 -2.28 -9.13
CA LEU A 230 26.74 -3.54 -9.26
C LEU A 230 27.81 -3.43 -10.36
N PRO A 231 28.93 -4.15 -10.25
CA PRO A 231 29.94 -4.17 -11.30
C PRO A 231 29.36 -4.68 -12.63
N LYS A 232 29.78 -4.08 -13.74
CA LYS A 232 29.32 -4.44 -15.11
C LYS A 232 29.43 -5.93 -15.40
N ILE A 233 30.46 -6.59 -14.89
CA ILE A 233 30.70 -8.02 -15.07
C ILE A 233 29.52 -8.90 -14.59
N THR A 234 28.70 -8.43 -13.65
CA THR A 234 27.55 -9.19 -13.13
C THR A 234 26.34 -9.13 -14.05
N ALA A 235 26.30 -8.22 -15.03
CA ALA A 235 25.13 -7.93 -15.85
C ALA A 235 24.58 -9.17 -16.56
N GLN A 236 25.42 -9.88 -17.30
CA GLN A 236 25.01 -11.06 -18.06
C GLN A 236 24.49 -12.18 -17.16
N GLY A 237 25.19 -12.45 -16.05
CA GLY A 237 24.78 -13.46 -15.07
C GLY A 237 23.43 -13.16 -14.45
N ILE A 238 23.18 -11.91 -14.03
CA ILE A 238 21.90 -11.47 -13.47
C ILE A 238 20.77 -11.63 -14.49
N VAL A 239 20.98 -11.19 -15.74
CA VAL A 239 20.01 -11.36 -16.83
C VAL A 239 19.70 -12.82 -17.06
N ALA A 240 20.73 -13.67 -17.20
CA ALA A 240 20.58 -15.10 -17.43
C ALA A 240 19.82 -15.76 -16.25
N ARG A 241 20.16 -15.43 -15.00
CA ARG A 241 19.47 -15.95 -13.80
C ARG A 241 17.99 -15.59 -13.79
N ILE A 242 17.66 -14.35 -14.08
CA ILE A 242 16.27 -13.89 -14.12
C ILE A 242 15.50 -14.52 -15.28
N LYS A 243 16.13 -14.72 -16.46
CA LYS A 243 15.55 -15.47 -17.57
C LYS A 243 15.25 -16.92 -17.19
N VAL A 244 16.16 -17.61 -16.49
CA VAL A 244 15.95 -18.96 -15.98
C VAL A 244 14.76 -19.00 -15.01
N LEU A 245 14.73 -18.12 -14.01
CA LEU A 245 13.63 -18.05 -13.04
C LEU A 245 12.27 -17.82 -13.69
N SER A 246 12.26 -17.04 -14.78
CA SER A 246 11.03 -16.63 -15.50
C SER A 246 10.67 -17.52 -16.68
N ASN A 247 11.45 -18.58 -16.92
CA ASN A 247 11.31 -19.49 -18.07
C ASN A 247 11.33 -18.75 -19.43
N LEU A 248 12.27 -17.81 -19.59
CA LEU A 248 12.51 -17.02 -20.80
C LEU A 248 13.66 -17.63 -21.63
N LYS A 249 13.75 -17.23 -22.90
CA LYS A 249 14.82 -17.69 -23.79
C LYS A 249 16.15 -17.03 -23.41
N LEU A 250 17.15 -17.83 -23.12
CA LEU A 250 18.50 -17.37 -22.73
C LEU A 250 19.26 -16.78 -23.93
N ASP A 251 19.11 -17.40 -25.07
CA ASP A 251 19.77 -17.10 -26.35
C ASP A 251 19.14 -15.95 -27.14
N GLU A 252 18.08 -15.34 -26.63
CA GLU A 252 17.43 -14.18 -27.29
C GLU A 252 17.76 -12.89 -26.52
N HIS A 253 18.54 -12.03 -27.16
CA HIS A 253 19.01 -10.75 -26.61
C HIS A 253 18.54 -9.52 -27.40
N ARG A 254 17.82 -9.74 -28.50
CA ARG A 254 17.43 -8.67 -29.45
C ARG A 254 15.95 -8.32 -29.38
N LEU A 255 15.14 -9.18 -28.80
CA LEU A 255 13.69 -9.00 -28.69
C LEU A 255 13.25 -8.86 -27.24
N PRO A 256 12.21 -8.04 -26.97
CA PRO A 256 11.60 -7.97 -25.64
C PRO A 256 11.05 -9.34 -25.22
N GLN A 257 11.17 -9.65 -23.93
CA GLN A 257 10.65 -10.88 -23.34
C GLN A 257 9.90 -10.57 -22.06
N ASP A 258 8.73 -11.17 -21.87
CA ASP A 258 7.92 -11.07 -20.68
C ASP A 258 7.73 -12.45 -20.05
N GLY A 259 7.87 -12.53 -18.74
CA GLY A 259 7.75 -13.74 -17.97
C GLY A 259 7.25 -13.51 -16.55
N ARG A 260 7.20 -14.61 -15.80
CA ARG A 260 6.80 -14.56 -14.38
C ARG A 260 7.43 -15.70 -13.62
N PHE A 261 7.69 -15.47 -12.32
CA PHE A 261 8.05 -16.52 -11.38
C PHE A 261 7.45 -16.23 -10.01
N LYS A 262 7.52 -17.17 -9.09
CA LYS A 262 7.04 -17.04 -7.73
C LYS A 262 8.19 -17.11 -6.75
N ILE A 263 8.07 -16.31 -5.68
CA ILE A 263 8.91 -16.40 -4.49
C ILE A 263 8.00 -16.88 -3.37
N GLU A 264 8.29 -18.04 -2.82
CA GLU A 264 7.53 -18.61 -1.72
C GLU A 264 8.49 -18.99 -0.61
N THR A 265 8.28 -18.42 0.55
CA THR A 265 8.97 -18.72 1.80
C THR A 265 7.93 -19.00 2.88
N GLU A 266 8.35 -19.40 4.07
CA GLU A 266 7.42 -19.57 5.20
C GLU A 266 6.73 -18.24 5.58
N ASP A 267 7.39 -17.10 5.34
CA ASP A 267 6.99 -15.79 5.81
C ASP A 267 6.22 -14.97 4.76
N TYR A 268 6.48 -15.20 3.47
CA TYR A 268 5.87 -14.40 2.40
C TYR A 268 5.77 -15.14 1.07
N LYS A 269 4.74 -14.78 0.32
CA LYS A 269 4.51 -15.28 -1.04
C LYS A 269 4.35 -14.10 -1.99
N TYR A 270 5.19 -14.07 -3.01
CA TYR A 270 5.16 -13.04 -4.05
C TYR A 270 5.09 -13.67 -5.44
N SER A 271 4.23 -13.12 -6.29
CA SER A 271 4.29 -13.32 -7.73
C SER A 271 5.11 -12.17 -8.34
N VAL A 272 6.12 -12.51 -9.12
CA VAL A 272 7.00 -11.53 -9.77
C VAL A 272 6.75 -11.57 -11.26
N ARG A 273 6.35 -10.42 -11.83
CA ARG A 273 6.25 -10.24 -13.29
C ARG A 273 7.53 -9.60 -13.78
N VAL A 274 8.09 -10.16 -14.80
CA VAL A 274 9.38 -9.78 -15.38
C VAL A 274 9.18 -9.29 -16.79
N SER A 275 9.73 -8.13 -17.12
CA SER A 275 9.87 -7.64 -18.48
C SER A 275 11.33 -7.32 -18.74
N ILE A 276 11.87 -7.89 -19.82
CA ILE A 276 13.25 -7.68 -20.27
C ILE A 276 13.21 -6.98 -21.62
N LEU A 277 13.97 -5.90 -21.72
CA LEU A 277 14.05 -5.08 -22.93
C LEU A 277 15.52 -4.88 -23.32
N PRO A 278 15.93 -5.21 -24.55
CA PRO A 278 17.23 -4.84 -25.08
C PRO A 278 17.42 -3.32 -25.07
N VAL A 279 18.56 -2.86 -24.58
CA VAL A 279 18.98 -1.46 -24.54
C VAL A 279 20.42 -1.36 -25.05
N PHE A 280 20.93 -0.15 -25.24
CA PHE A 280 22.26 0.07 -25.83
C PHE A 280 23.38 -0.66 -25.07
N ASP A 281 23.35 -0.65 -23.75
CA ASP A 281 24.41 -1.24 -22.90
C ASP A 281 24.13 -2.67 -22.42
N GLY A 282 23.13 -3.35 -22.99
CA GLY A 282 22.73 -4.73 -22.61
C GLY A 282 21.22 -4.94 -22.55
N GLU A 283 20.75 -5.65 -21.55
CA GLU A 283 19.32 -5.92 -21.35
C GLU A 283 18.85 -5.27 -20.04
N LYS A 284 17.88 -4.37 -20.14
CA LYS A 284 17.18 -3.78 -18.98
C LYS A 284 16.11 -4.74 -18.48
N ILE A 285 16.03 -4.92 -17.17
CA ILE A 285 15.01 -5.74 -16.52
C ILE A 285 14.13 -4.86 -15.63
N VAL A 286 12.83 -5.09 -15.72
CA VAL A 286 11.85 -4.54 -14.77
C VAL A 286 11.09 -5.71 -14.16
N MET A 287 11.08 -5.79 -12.83
CA MET A 287 10.34 -6.81 -12.09
C MET A 287 9.30 -6.13 -11.21
N ARG A 288 8.03 -6.51 -11.37
CA ARG A 288 6.94 -6.06 -10.50
C ARG A 288 6.67 -7.10 -9.42
N LEU A 289 6.69 -6.68 -8.17
CA LEU A 289 6.47 -7.51 -7.00
C LEU A 289 4.99 -7.44 -6.58
N LEU A 290 4.29 -8.57 -6.60
CA LEU A 290 2.88 -8.69 -6.24
C LEU A 290 2.76 -9.64 -5.05
N SER A 291 2.36 -9.13 -3.88
CA SER A 291 2.16 -9.97 -2.69
C SER A 291 0.91 -10.84 -2.86
N GLU A 292 1.05 -12.16 -2.72
CA GLU A 292 -0.09 -13.10 -2.74
C GLU A 292 -0.78 -13.20 -1.35
N THR A 293 -0.18 -12.62 -0.30
CA THR A 293 -0.72 -12.61 1.07
C THR A 293 -1.38 -11.28 1.44
N ALA A 294 -1.59 -10.40 0.45
CA ALA A 294 -2.24 -9.12 0.69
C ALA A 294 -3.66 -9.34 1.25
N LYS A 295 -3.93 -8.79 2.43
CA LYS A 295 -5.30 -8.68 2.95
C LYS A 295 -6.00 -7.54 2.24
N ALA A 296 -7.29 -7.71 1.98
CA ALA A 296 -8.12 -6.58 1.58
C ALA A 296 -8.12 -5.52 2.71
N TYR A 297 -7.94 -4.27 2.33
CA TYR A 297 -8.02 -3.15 3.27
C TYR A 297 -9.48 -2.76 3.50
N GLY A 298 -9.82 -2.28 4.70
CA GLY A 298 -11.08 -1.60 4.93
C GLY A 298 -11.16 -0.31 4.08
N LEU A 299 -12.36 0.13 3.71
CA LEU A 299 -12.53 1.36 2.92
C LEU A 299 -11.99 2.58 3.67
N GLU A 300 -12.11 2.61 4.99
CA GLU A 300 -11.55 3.64 5.88
C GLU A 300 -10.02 3.62 5.86
N GLU A 301 -9.42 2.44 5.85
CA GLU A 301 -7.96 2.27 5.78
C GLU A 301 -7.40 2.77 4.45
N LEU A 302 -8.17 2.64 3.37
CA LEU A 302 -7.85 3.21 2.06
C LEU A 302 -7.91 4.75 2.07
N GLY A 303 -8.63 5.34 3.03
CA GLY A 303 -8.77 6.78 3.21
C GLY A 303 -10.15 7.33 2.83
N LEU A 304 -11.16 6.50 2.56
CA LEU A 304 -12.55 6.93 2.44
C LEU A 304 -13.08 7.31 3.83
N ARG A 305 -13.90 8.36 3.91
CA ARG A 305 -14.38 8.91 5.17
C ARG A 305 -15.69 9.68 4.98
N SER A 306 -16.36 9.95 6.10
CA SER A 306 -17.56 10.80 6.17
C SER A 306 -18.57 10.42 5.07
N LYS A 307 -19.21 11.42 4.45
CA LYS A 307 -20.20 11.23 3.38
C LYS A 307 -19.71 10.36 2.23
N ALA A 308 -18.43 10.48 1.82
CA ALA A 308 -17.88 9.68 0.73
C ALA A 308 -17.90 8.16 1.05
N LEU A 309 -17.61 7.80 2.28
CA LEU A 309 -17.70 6.42 2.75
C LEU A 309 -19.15 5.94 2.78
N ASP A 310 -20.07 6.75 3.33
CA ASP A 310 -21.50 6.42 3.40
C ASP A 310 -22.09 6.22 2.00
N ASP A 311 -21.78 7.11 1.05
CA ASP A 311 -22.22 7.02 -0.33
C ASP A 311 -21.74 5.73 -1.01
N VAL A 312 -20.50 5.31 -0.76
CA VAL A 312 -19.98 4.03 -1.27
C VAL A 312 -20.73 2.86 -0.64
N GLN A 313 -20.87 2.83 0.69
CA GLN A 313 -21.55 1.73 1.39
C GLN A 313 -23.01 1.60 0.99
N ILE A 314 -23.73 2.71 0.82
CA ILE A 314 -25.14 2.71 0.36
C ILE A 314 -25.24 2.13 -1.06
N ASN A 315 -24.34 2.50 -1.96
CA ASN A 315 -24.38 2.02 -3.34
C ASN A 315 -23.89 0.58 -3.50
N LEU A 316 -23.02 0.09 -2.64
CA LEU A 316 -22.63 -1.32 -2.60
C LEU A 316 -23.77 -2.25 -2.19
N ARG A 317 -24.76 -1.76 -1.43
CA ARG A 317 -25.95 -2.54 -1.02
C ARG A 317 -27.04 -2.62 -2.09
N LYS A 318 -26.89 -1.89 -3.20
CA LYS A 318 -27.84 -1.97 -4.31
C LYS A 318 -27.69 -3.31 -5.03
N PRO A 319 -28.78 -4.02 -5.30
CA PRO A 319 -28.71 -5.32 -5.95
C PRO A 319 -28.29 -5.25 -7.42
N VAL A 320 -28.46 -4.10 -8.06
CA VAL A 320 -28.22 -3.93 -9.49
C VAL A 320 -27.61 -2.56 -9.79
N GLY A 321 -26.98 -2.45 -10.93
CA GLY A 321 -26.39 -1.20 -11.43
C GLY A 321 -24.88 -1.30 -11.56
N MET A 322 -24.21 -0.17 -11.75
CA MET A 322 -22.78 -0.12 -12.02
C MET A 322 -22.08 0.87 -11.09
N ILE A 323 -20.97 0.44 -10.51
CA ILE A 323 -20.04 1.28 -9.73
C ILE A 323 -18.72 1.33 -10.48
N LEU A 324 -18.23 2.53 -10.75
CA LEU A 324 -16.98 2.75 -11.46
C LEU A 324 -15.93 3.38 -10.56
N VAL A 325 -14.72 2.83 -10.60
CA VAL A 325 -13.55 3.42 -9.97
C VAL A 325 -12.62 3.96 -11.06
N THR A 326 -12.25 5.21 -10.98
CA THR A 326 -11.43 5.85 -12.00
C THR A 326 -10.17 6.51 -11.44
N GLY A 327 -9.20 6.75 -12.31
CA GLY A 327 -7.90 7.34 -11.99
C GLY A 327 -6.79 6.80 -12.88
N PRO A 328 -5.59 7.37 -12.83
CA PRO A 328 -4.44 6.90 -13.60
C PRO A 328 -3.95 5.53 -13.12
N THR A 329 -3.01 4.95 -13.87
CA THR A 329 -2.31 3.74 -13.45
C THR A 329 -1.58 3.98 -12.11
N GLY A 330 -1.67 3.02 -11.19
CA GLY A 330 -1.04 3.14 -9.88
C GLY A 330 -1.83 3.97 -8.84
N SER A 331 -3.04 4.43 -9.16
CA SER A 331 -3.90 5.15 -8.20
C SER A 331 -4.59 4.25 -7.17
N GLY A 332 -4.45 2.92 -7.26
CA GLY A 332 -5.03 1.97 -6.31
C GLY A 332 -6.44 1.47 -6.67
N LYS A 333 -6.91 1.65 -7.90
CA LYS A 333 -8.26 1.24 -8.35
C LYS A 333 -8.59 -0.22 -8.04
N THR A 334 -7.71 -1.13 -8.41
CA THR A 334 -7.89 -2.58 -8.17
C THR A 334 -7.99 -2.88 -6.68
N THR A 335 -7.16 -2.24 -5.85
CA THR A 335 -7.23 -2.40 -4.39
C THR A 335 -8.58 -1.96 -3.84
N THR A 336 -9.11 -0.83 -4.32
CA THR A 336 -10.44 -0.33 -3.92
C THR A 336 -11.56 -1.28 -4.37
N LEU A 337 -11.52 -1.78 -5.61
CA LEU A 337 -12.49 -2.77 -6.10
C LEU A 337 -12.42 -4.08 -5.30
N TYR A 338 -11.22 -4.56 -4.96
CA TYR A 338 -11.06 -5.76 -4.16
C TYR A 338 -11.58 -5.56 -2.73
N SER A 339 -11.37 -4.37 -2.14
CA SER A 339 -11.97 -4.03 -0.84
C SER A 339 -13.50 -3.97 -0.90
N MET A 340 -14.07 -3.47 -2.00
CA MET A 340 -15.53 -3.51 -2.22
C MET A 340 -16.04 -4.94 -2.36
N MET A 341 -15.34 -5.78 -3.15
CA MET A 341 -15.71 -7.19 -3.30
C MET A 341 -15.61 -7.96 -1.99
N GLU A 342 -14.61 -7.68 -1.15
CA GLU A 342 -14.47 -8.33 0.16
C GLU A 342 -15.65 -8.04 1.08
N ILE A 343 -16.18 -6.80 1.06
CA ILE A 343 -17.39 -6.41 1.81
C ILE A 343 -18.62 -7.19 1.33
N LEU A 344 -18.67 -7.46 0.01
CA LEU A 344 -19.80 -8.15 -0.64
C LEU A 344 -19.66 -9.67 -0.64
N ASN A 345 -18.50 -10.20 -0.25
CA ASN A 345 -18.16 -11.62 -0.34
C ASN A 345 -18.79 -12.46 0.79
N GLU A 346 -20.07 -12.72 0.67
CA GLU A 346 -20.83 -13.54 1.59
C GLU A 346 -21.11 -14.95 1.02
N PRO A 347 -21.38 -15.96 1.86
CA PRO A 347 -21.61 -17.34 1.41
C PRO A 347 -22.72 -17.52 0.37
N GLY A 348 -23.72 -16.64 0.35
CA GLY A 348 -24.87 -16.69 -0.55
C GLY A 348 -24.70 -15.89 -1.84
N ILE A 349 -23.54 -15.27 -2.09
CA ILE A 349 -23.31 -14.36 -3.22
C ILE A 349 -22.27 -14.94 -4.16
N ASN A 350 -22.61 -15.06 -5.44
CA ASN A 350 -21.68 -15.49 -6.50
C ASN A 350 -20.99 -14.28 -7.13
N ILE A 351 -19.71 -14.06 -6.77
CA ILE A 351 -18.87 -13.01 -7.35
C ILE A 351 -17.98 -13.61 -8.44
N SER A 352 -18.03 -13.03 -9.64
CA SER A 352 -17.23 -13.46 -10.76
C SER A 352 -16.48 -12.29 -11.40
N THR A 353 -15.22 -12.49 -11.80
CA THR A 353 -14.37 -11.43 -12.34
C THR A 353 -13.74 -11.78 -13.67
N VAL A 354 -13.44 -10.73 -14.48
CA VAL A 354 -12.55 -10.80 -15.65
C VAL A 354 -11.48 -9.72 -15.48
N GLU A 355 -10.20 -10.13 -15.47
CA GLU A 355 -9.07 -9.28 -15.07
C GLU A 355 -7.87 -9.40 -16.00
N ASP A 356 -7.05 -8.35 -16.09
CA ASP A 356 -5.80 -8.32 -16.87
C ASP A 356 -4.67 -7.60 -16.11
N PRO A 357 -3.95 -8.38 -15.30
CA PRO A 357 -4.18 -9.72 -14.82
C PRO A 357 -4.86 -9.75 -13.42
N ILE A 358 -5.11 -10.94 -12.89
CA ILE A 358 -5.48 -11.13 -11.48
C ILE A 358 -4.29 -10.69 -10.60
N GLU A 359 -4.54 -9.77 -9.65
CA GLU A 359 -3.49 -9.26 -8.76
C GLU A 359 -3.19 -10.23 -7.62
N TYR A 360 -4.22 -10.70 -6.92
CA TYR A 360 -4.13 -11.79 -5.94
C TYR A 360 -5.45 -12.57 -5.87
N ARG A 361 -5.39 -13.76 -5.32
CA ARG A 361 -6.57 -14.63 -5.24
C ARG A 361 -7.45 -14.23 -4.06
N MET A 362 -8.74 -14.11 -4.32
CA MET A 362 -9.76 -13.91 -3.30
C MET A 362 -10.53 -15.21 -3.05
N PRO A 363 -10.65 -15.65 -1.80
CA PRO A 363 -11.48 -16.82 -1.48
C PRO A 363 -12.94 -16.60 -1.94
N ARG A 364 -13.58 -17.63 -2.46
CA ARG A 364 -14.98 -17.60 -2.96
C ARG A 364 -15.28 -16.68 -4.13
N VAL A 365 -14.27 -16.06 -4.74
CA VAL A 365 -14.41 -15.26 -5.95
C VAL A 365 -13.93 -16.06 -7.15
N ASN A 366 -14.73 -16.13 -8.19
CA ASN A 366 -14.40 -16.81 -9.45
C ASN A 366 -13.66 -15.85 -10.37
N GLN A 367 -12.33 -15.86 -10.28
CA GLN A 367 -11.48 -14.92 -11.00
C GLN A 367 -10.99 -15.51 -12.33
N THR A 368 -11.31 -14.83 -13.44
CA THR A 368 -10.87 -15.20 -14.80
C THR A 368 -9.85 -14.20 -15.29
N GLN A 369 -8.68 -14.68 -15.69
CA GLN A 369 -7.67 -13.84 -16.34
C GLN A 369 -7.81 -13.86 -17.84
N VAL A 370 -7.84 -12.69 -18.48
CA VAL A 370 -7.84 -12.57 -19.95
C VAL A 370 -6.59 -13.20 -20.56
N SER A 371 -6.76 -13.75 -21.75
CA SER A 371 -5.68 -14.32 -22.55
C SER A 371 -5.92 -14.03 -24.04
N PRO A 372 -5.52 -12.85 -24.54
CA PRO A 372 -5.79 -12.44 -25.92
C PRO A 372 -5.25 -13.41 -26.96
N LYS A 373 -4.15 -14.12 -26.64
CA LYS A 373 -3.52 -15.12 -27.54
C LYS A 373 -4.47 -16.26 -27.94
N ILE A 374 -5.43 -16.59 -27.11
CA ILE A 374 -6.45 -17.64 -27.35
C ILE A 374 -7.85 -17.04 -27.52
N GLY A 375 -7.97 -15.73 -27.73
CA GLY A 375 -9.25 -15.04 -27.92
C GLY A 375 -10.07 -14.77 -26.65
N LEU A 376 -9.55 -15.08 -25.46
CA LEU A 376 -10.21 -14.75 -24.19
C LEU A 376 -9.95 -13.27 -23.84
N THR A 377 -10.78 -12.40 -24.41
CA THR A 377 -10.78 -10.94 -24.16
C THR A 377 -11.71 -10.56 -23.00
N PHE A 378 -11.70 -9.30 -22.56
CA PHE A 378 -12.68 -8.79 -21.59
C PHE A 378 -14.12 -9.02 -22.05
N ALA A 379 -14.45 -8.70 -23.30
CA ALA A 379 -15.78 -8.88 -23.87
C ALA A 379 -16.20 -10.36 -23.90
N ASN A 380 -15.33 -11.26 -24.37
CA ASN A 380 -15.63 -12.69 -24.41
C ASN A 380 -15.74 -13.31 -23.02
N GLY A 381 -14.87 -12.90 -22.10
CA GLY A 381 -14.93 -13.30 -20.69
C GLY A 381 -16.25 -12.87 -20.05
N LEU A 382 -16.61 -11.58 -20.14
CA LEU A 382 -17.84 -11.04 -19.60
C LEU A 382 -19.09 -11.73 -20.19
N ARG A 383 -19.12 -11.96 -21.52
CA ARG A 383 -20.21 -12.70 -22.17
C ARG A 383 -20.36 -14.12 -21.63
N SER A 384 -19.25 -14.75 -21.23
CA SER A 384 -19.27 -16.09 -20.63
C SER A 384 -19.71 -16.05 -19.17
N LEU A 385 -19.28 -15.05 -18.39
CA LEU A 385 -19.70 -14.89 -16.99
C LEU A 385 -21.20 -14.70 -16.84
N LEU A 386 -21.87 -13.97 -17.74
CA LEU A 386 -23.33 -13.80 -17.74
C LEU A 386 -24.13 -15.12 -17.82
N ARG A 387 -23.49 -16.23 -18.12
CA ARG A 387 -24.09 -17.58 -18.12
C ARG A 387 -23.66 -18.43 -16.94
N GLN A 388 -22.95 -17.86 -15.96
CA GLN A 388 -22.44 -18.54 -14.77
C GLN A 388 -23.23 -18.16 -13.51
N ASP A 389 -24.45 -17.62 -13.67
CA ASP A 389 -25.33 -17.21 -12.58
C ASP A 389 -24.64 -16.30 -11.54
N PRO A 390 -23.97 -15.22 -11.96
CA PRO A 390 -23.31 -14.31 -11.04
C PRO A 390 -24.33 -13.33 -10.44
N ASP A 391 -24.15 -12.96 -9.17
CA ASP A 391 -24.84 -11.83 -8.53
C ASP A 391 -24.04 -10.53 -8.77
N ILE A 392 -22.71 -10.66 -8.66
CA ILE A 392 -21.77 -9.53 -8.80
C ILE A 392 -20.74 -9.87 -9.86
N ILE A 393 -20.53 -8.93 -10.77
CA ILE A 393 -19.53 -9.05 -11.83
C ILE A 393 -18.50 -7.94 -11.68
N MET A 394 -17.22 -8.27 -11.60
CA MET A 394 -16.16 -7.29 -11.70
C MET A 394 -15.44 -7.42 -13.04
N VAL A 395 -15.40 -6.33 -13.78
CA VAL A 395 -14.62 -6.19 -15.01
C VAL A 395 -13.42 -5.32 -14.71
N GLY A 396 -12.23 -5.87 -14.80
CA GLY A 396 -10.98 -5.18 -14.40
C GLY A 396 -10.88 -3.78 -14.96
N GLU A 397 -11.23 -3.61 -16.24
CA GLU A 397 -11.34 -2.29 -16.88
C GLU A 397 -12.24 -2.32 -18.12
N ILE A 398 -12.82 -1.18 -18.43
CA ILE A 398 -13.62 -0.93 -19.64
C ILE A 398 -12.81 0.00 -20.55
N ARG A 399 -12.43 -0.50 -21.75
CA ARG A 399 -11.63 0.27 -22.72
C ARG A 399 -12.31 0.49 -24.06
N ASP A 400 -13.30 -0.32 -24.39
CA ASP A 400 -13.93 -0.36 -25.71
C ASP A 400 -15.45 -0.39 -25.62
N SER A 401 -16.12 -0.12 -26.75
CA SER A 401 -17.57 -0.05 -26.84
C SER A 401 -18.27 -1.39 -26.65
N GLU A 402 -17.63 -2.52 -26.99
CA GLU A 402 -18.20 -3.85 -26.82
C GLU A 402 -18.30 -4.22 -25.34
N THR A 403 -17.18 -4.07 -24.61
CA THR A 403 -17.13 -4.31 -23.16
C THR A 403 -18.07 -3.36 -22.41
N THR A 404 -18.14 -2.07 -22.83
CA THR A 404 -19.07 -1.08 -22.27
C THR A 404 -20.53 -1.54 -22.42
N SER A 405 -20.92 -1.96 -23.63
CA SER A 405 -22.28 -2.41 -23.89
C SER A 405 -22.66 -3.64 -23.07
N LEU A 406 -21.75 -4.60 -22.95
CA LEU A 406 -21.97 -5.81 -22.15
C LEU A 406 -22.08 -5.50 -20.66
N ALA A 407 -21.23 -4.61 -20.11
CA ALA A 407 -21.27 -4.20 -18.71
C ALA A 407 -22.57 -3.47 -18.36
N ILE A 408 -23.03 -2.56 -19.24
CA ILE A 408 -24.31 -1.86 -19.08
C ILE A 408 -25.47 -2.87 -19.15
N ASN A 409 -25.46 -3.80 -20.10
CA ASN A 409 -26.50 -4.82 -20.20
C ASN A 409 -26.55 -5.73 -18.95
N ALA A 410 -25.39 -6.13 -18.42
CA ALA A 410 -25.33 -6.86 -17.16
C ALA A 410 -25.98 -6.07 -16.01
N ALA A 411 -25.65 -4.79 -15.88
CA ALA A 411 -26.22 -3.90 -14.87
C ALA A 411 -27.75 -3.71 -15.02
N LEU A 412 -28.27 -3.75 -16.26
CA LEU A 412 -29.73 -3.70 -16.53
C LEU A 412 -30.44 -5.01 -16.21
N THR A 413 -29.74 -6.14 -16.35
CA THR A 413 -30.35 -7.47 -16.26
C THR A 413 -30.17 -8.15 -14.89
N GLY A 414 -29.99 -7.35 -13.83
CA GLY A 414 -30.06 -7.86 -12.47
C GLY A 414 -28.71 -8.06 -11.76
N HIS A 415 -27.60 -7.54 -12.29
CA HIS A 415 -26.28 -7.71 -11.70
C HIS A 415 -25.73 -6.38 -11.14
N LEU A 416 -24.99 -6.46 -10.04
CA LEU A 416 -24.12 -5.36 -9.61
C LEU A 416 -22.78 -5.47 -10.36
N VAL A 417 -22.46 -4.46 -11.17
CA VAL A 417 -21.23 -4.43 -11.97
C VAL A 417 -20.22 -3.48 -11.34
N LEU A 418 -19.04 -3.98 -11.03
CA LEU A 418 -17.90 -3.21 -10.58
C LEU A 418 -16.88 -3.12 -11.69
N SER A 419 -16.34 -1.91 -12.00
CA SER A 419 -15.32 -1.80 -13.03
C SER A 419 -14.44 -0.58 -12.85
N THR A 420 -13.41 -0.46 -13.72
CA THR A 420 -12.55 0.73 -13.76
C THR A 420 -12.61 1.44 -15.11
N LEU A 421 -12.34 2.74 -15.03
CA LEU A 421 -12.07 3.60 -16.19
C LEU A 421 -10.75 4.37 -15.98
N HIS A 422 -10.22 4.93 -17.05
CA HIS A 422 -9.08 5.83 -17.00
C HIS A 422 -9.55 7.27 -17.28
N THR A 423 -10.04 7.96 -16.24
CA THR A 423 -10.36 9.40 -16.28
C THR A 423 -9.77 10.09 -15.04
N ASN A 424 -9.52 11.40 -15.13
CA ASN A 424 -8.89 12.17 -14.08
C ASN A 424 -9.87 12.64 -12.99
N SER A 425 -11.18 12.59 -13.24
CA SER A 425 -12.23 12.98 -12.29
C SER A 425 -13.42 12.02 -12.37
N ALA A 426 -14.27 12.02 -11.36
CA ALA A 426 -15.48 11.20 -11.35
C ALA A 426 -16.48 11.66 -12.41
N ALA A 427 -16.68 12.98 -12.55
CA ALA A 427 -17.54 13.55 -13.57
C ALA A 427 -17.08 13.23 -14.99
N GLY A 428 -15.74 13.15 -15.21
CA GLY A 428 -15.15 12.80 -16.50
C GLY A 428 -15.42 11.37 -16.98
N ALA A 429 -15.85 10.47 -16.09
CA ALA A 429 -16.22 9.12 -16.47
C ALA A 429 -17.45 9.07 -17.38
N ILE A 430 -18.37 10.00 -17.22
CA ILE A 430 -19.63 10.05 -17.98
C ILE A 430 -19.38 10.36 -19.45
N PRO A 431 -18.71 11.47 -19.84
CA PRO A 431 -18.31 11.69 -21.23
C PRO A 431 -17.49 10.52 -21.81
N ARG A 432 -16.63 9.91 -21.02
CA ARG A 432 -15.83 8.76 -21.46
C ARG A 432 -16.68 7.55 -21.86
N LEU A 433 -17.77 7.27 -21.11
CA LEU A 433 -18.74 6.24 -21.49
C LEU A 433 -19.49 6.62 -22.79
N LEU A 434 -19.82 7.89 -22.97
CA LEU A 434 -20.44 8.39 -24.20
C LEU A 434 -19.51 8.23 -25.40
N ASP A 435 -18.21 8.53 -25.26
CA ASP A 435 -17.18 8.31 -26.29
C ASP A 435 -17.08 6.84 -26.69
N MET A 436 -17.30 5.94 -25.74
CA MET A 436 -17.37 4.49 -25.99
C MET A 436 -18.74 4.04 -26.52
N LYS A 437 -19.55 4.99 -27.04
CA LYS A 437 -20.86 4.77 -27.69
C LYS A 437 -21.95 4.25 -26.76
N ALA A 438 -21.80 4.41 -25.44
CA ALA A 438 -22.89 4.13 -24.50
C ALA A 438 -24.00 5.18 -24.68
N LYS A 439 -25.25 4.74 -24.68
CA LYS A 439 -26.39 5.65 -24.85
C LYS A 439 -26.69 6.37 -23.53
N PRO A 440 -26.96 7.71 -23.53
CA PRO A 440 -27.17 8.49 -22.32
C PRO A 440 -28.24 7.90 -21.38
N PHE A 441 -29.36 7.43 -21.93
CA PHE A 441 -30.43 6.85 -21.14
C PHE A 441 -30.06 5.54 -20.46
N LEU A 442 -29.14 4.76 -21.06
CA LEU A 442 -28.61 3.53 -20.44
C LEU A 442 -27.66 3.86 -19.30
N ILE A 443 -26.76 4.83 -19.50
CA ILE A 443 -25.86 5.30 -18.45
C ILE A 443 -26.66 5.81 -17.26
N SER A 444 -27.65 6.70 -17.49
CA SER A 444 -28.46 7.28 -16.42
C SER A 444 -29.29 6.25 -15.64
N SER A 445 -29.66 5.12 -16.27
CA SER A 445 -30.44 4.07 -15.62
C SER A 445 -29.59 3.02 -14.89
N THR A 446 -28.31 2.89 -15.24
CA THR A 446 -27.45 1.82 -14.70
C THR A 446 -26.34 2.33 -13.79
N LEU A 447 -25.82 3.53 -14.02
CA LEU A 447 -24.70 4.06 -13.23
C LEU A 447 -25.19 4.52 -11.85
N ASN A 448 -24.68 3.87 -10.80
CA ASN A 448 -25.02 4.19 -9.41
C ASN A 448 -24.02 5.15 -8.77
N LEU A 449 -22.75 4.95 -9.04
CA LEU A 449 -21.66 5.68 -8.38
C LEU A 449 -20.42 5.72 -9.27
N VAL A 450 -19.74 6.85 -9.26
CA VAL A 450 -18.38 6.96 -9.79
C VAL A 450 -17.45 7.44 -8.69
N LEU A 451 -16.34 6.76 -8.51
CA LEU A 451 -15.33 7.08 -7.52
C LEU A 451 -14.01 7.38 -8.25
N ALA A 452 -13.54 8.61 -8.19
CA ALA A 452 -12.21 8.96 -8.68
C ALA A 452 -11.21 8.98 -7.53
N GLN A 453 -9.98 8.49 -7.79
CA GLN A 453 -8.97 8.39 -6.74
C GLN A 453 -7.55 8.61 -7.24
N ARG A 454 -6.72 9.10 -6.32
CA ARG A 454 -5.25 9.15 -6.43
C ARG A 454 -4.63 8.74 -5.11
N LEU A 455 -3.35 8.35 -5.13
CA LEU A 455 -2.60 7.99 -3.94
C LEU A 455 -1.61 9.10 -3.60
N VAL A 456 -1.67 9.58 -2.35
CA VAL A 456 -0.69 10.50 -1.75
C VAL A 456 0.13 9.75 -0.71
N ARG A 457 1.39 10.16 -0.51
CA ARG A 457 2.25 9.58 0.51
C ARG A 457 1.87 10.08 1.90
N LYS A 458 1.95 9.22 2.89
CA LYS A 458 1.73 9.59 4.30
C LYS A 458 3.00 10.17 4.88
N ILE A 459 2.88 11.26 5.63
CA ILE A 459 3.97 11.82 6.43
C ILE A 459 4.30 10.84 7.56
N CYS A 460 5.58 10.64 7.84
CA CYS A 460 6.05 9.87 8.99
C CYS A 460 5.60 10.49 10.32
N SER A 461 5.81 9.75 11.43
CA SER A 461 5.50 10.23 12.78
C SER A 461 6.23 11.54 13.12
N GLU A 462 7.49 11.67 12.66
CA GLU A 462 8.24 12.92 12.79
C GLU A 462 7.83 13.88 11.69
N LYS A 463 7.23 15.01 12.09
CA LYS A 463 6.72 16.03 11.19
C LYS A 463 6.85 17.42 11.80
N GLU A 464 7.08 18.42 10.96
CA GLU A 464 7.20 19.81 11.34
C GLU A 464 5.85 20.52 11.20
N LYS A 465 5.45 21.24 12.23
CA LYS A 465 4.22 22.05 12.25
C LYS A 465 4.48 23.40 11.61
N TYR A 466 3.59 23.85 10.72
CA TYR A 466 3.71 25.17 10.11
C TYR A 466 2.35 25.79 9.79
N TYR A 467 2.36 27.08 9.52
CA TYR A 467 1.20 27.85 9.07
C TYR A 467 1.47 28.42 7.69
N LEU A 468 0.46 28.45 6.84
CA LEU A 468 0.58 28.98 5.49
C LEU A 468 0.77 30.51 5.50
N LYS A 469 1.68 30.99 4.67
CA LYS A 469 1.92 32.41 4.41
C LYS A 469 1.02 32.91 3.28
N ASP A 470 0.84 34.23 3.16
CA ASP A 470 0.01 34.84 2.12
C ASP A 470 0.49 34.51 0.70
N GLU A 471 1.80 34.35 0.50
CA GLU A 471 2.40 33.95 -0.78
C GLU A 471 2.04 32.53 -1.15
N GLU A 472 2.14 31.59 -0.19
CA GLU A 472 1.77 30.18 -0.37
C GLU A 472 0.27 30.04 -0.65
N LEU A 473 -0.57 30.80 0.05
CA LEU A 473 -2.01 30.83 -0.20
C LEU A 473 -2.35 31.33 -1.60
N LYS A 474 -1.66 32.35 -2.11
CA LYS A 474 -1.84 32.83 -3.49
C LYS A 474 -1.44 31.80 -4.54
N GLU A 475 -0.39 31.03 -4.28
CA GLU A 475 0.02 29.94 -5.17
C GLU A 475 -1.00 28.82 -5.18
N ILE A 476 -1.48 28.38 -4.00
CA ILE A 476 -2.48 27.34 -3.86
C ILE A 476 -3.81 27.75 -4.51
N ALA A 477 -4.19 29.03 -4.39
CA ALA A 477 -5.43 29.56 -5.00
C ALA A 477 -5.49 29.45 -6.53
N LYS A 478 -4.34 29.22 -7.21
CA LYS A 478 -4.33 28.95 -8.66
C LYS A 478 -4.89 27.56 -9.02
N TYR A 479 -4.91 26.65 -8.07
CA TYR A 479 -5.26 25.23 -8.30
C TYR A 479 -6.59 24.83 -7.65
N CYS A 480 -7.09 25.61 -6.69
CA CYS A 480 -8.30 25.27 -5.94
C CYS A 480 -9.02 26.50 -5.38
N ASP A 481 -10.30 26.30 -5.06
CA ASP A 481 -11.12 27.28 -4.36
C ASP A 481 -10.87 27.22 -2.85
N LEU A 482 -10.08 28.20 -2.36
CA LEU A 482 -9.72 28.28 -0.94
C LEU A 482 -10.93 28.53 -0.03
N ASP A 483 -11.93 29.29 -0.47
CA ASP A 483 -13.11 29.59 0.35
C ASP A 483 -13.95 28.33 0.54
N ARG A 484 -14.09 27.55 -0.52
CA ARG A 484 -14.79 26.26 -0.48
C ARG A 484 -14.06 25.25 0.41
N ILE A 485 -12.72 25.12 0.29
CA ILE A 485 -11.92 24.24 1.16
C ILE A 485 -12.08 24.66 2.63
N LEU A 486 -11.98 25.96 2.92
CA LEU A 486 -12.15 26.47 4.28
C LEU A 486 -13.54 26.13 4.85
N LYS A 487 -14.58 26.24 4.02
CA LYS A 487 -15.96 25.88 4.39
C LYS A 487 -16.04 24.38 4.72
N ILE A 488 -15.50 23.50 3.88
CA ILE A 488 -15.51 22.06 4.08
C ILE A 488 -14.74 21.66 5.35
N LEU A 489 -13.56 22.23 5.60
CA LEU A 489 -12.79 21.99 6.82
C LEU A 489 -13.58 22.34 8.09
N LYS A 490 -14.44 23.37 8.05
CA LYS A 490 -15.32 23.74 9.16
C LYS A 490 -16.51 22.79 9.30
N GLU A 491 -17.15 22.43 8.21
CA GLU A 491 -18.30 21.51 8.16
C GLU A 491 -17.91 20.12 8.68
N GLU A 492 -16.74 19.63 8.29
CA GLU A 492 -16.13 18.37 8.74
C GLU A 492 -15.55 18.43 10.17
N LYS A 493 -15.68 19.60 10.84
CA LYS A 493 -15.19 19.83 12.21
C LYS A 493 -13.68 19.60 12.40
N ILE A 494 -12.91 19.67 11.31
CA ILE A 494 -11.44 19.59 11.35
C ILE A 494 -10.86 20.84 12.02
N ILE A 495 -11.50 21.98 11.79
CA ILE A 495 -11.14 23.27 12.35
C ILE A 495 -12.34 23.94 13.00
N SER A 496 -12.08 24.84 13.97
CA SER A 496 -13.16 25.64 14.59
C SER A 496 -13.83 26.57 13.59
N PRO A 497 -15.15 26.85 13.70
CA PRO A 497 -15.87 27.76 12.80
C PRO A 497 -15.27 29.17 12.67
N LYS A 498 -14.55 29.66 13.68
CA LYS A 498 -13.88 30.97 13.69
C LYS A 498 -12.46 30.95 13.13
N THR A 499 -11.94 29.79 12.73
CA THR A 499 -10.57 29.66 12.21
C THR A 499 -10.47 30.24 10.82
N THR A 500 -9.37 30.95 10.56
CA THR A 500 -8.97 31.49 9.24
C THR A 500 -7.77 30.72 8.73
N TRP A 501 -7.46 30.82 7.44
CA TRP A 501 -6.34 30.13 6.80
C TRP A 501 -5.03 30.27 7.55
N LYS A 502 -4.69 31.47 8.03
CA LYS A 502 -3.45 31.76 8.78
C LYS A 502 -3.35 31.04 10.14
N LYS A 503 -4.44 30.45 10.62
CA LYS A 503 -4.50 29.73 11.90
C LYS A 503 -4.70 28.22 11.72
N ILE A 504 -4.76 27.73 10.50
CA ILE A 504 -4.83 26.29 10.24
C ILE A 504 -3.43 25.72 10.34
N LEU A 505 -3.29 24.70 11.17
CA LEU A 505 -2.02 24.00 11.36
C LEU A 505 -1.88 22.94 10.27
N PHE A 506 -0.76 22.99 9.56
CA PHE A 506 -0.36 21.98 8.59
C PHE A 506 0.97 21.34 8.99
N PHE A 507 1.35 20.29 8.27
CA PHE A 507 2.52 19.50 8.60
C PHE A 507 3.39 19.28 7.36
N ARG A 508 4.72 19.48 7.54
CA ARG A 508 5.74 19.10 6.55
C ARG A 508 6.46 17.84 6.97
N PRO A 509 6.87 17.01 5.99
CA PRO A 509 7.68 15.83 6.29
C PRO A 509 9.03 16.27 6.86
N LYS A 510 9.51 15.55 7.86
CA LYS A 510 10.86 15.72 8.39
C LYS A 510 11.69 14.51 7.97
N PRO A 511 12.81 14.72 7.26
CA PRO A 511 13.70 13.62 6.90
C PRO A 511 14.15 12.83 8.13
N THR A 512 14.13 11.52 8.02
CA THR A 512 14.63 10.59 9.04
C THR A 512 15.59 9.61 8.40
N LYS A 513 16.39 8.89 9.20
CA LYS A 513 17.25 7.81 8.66
C LYS A 513 16.46 6.75 7.90
N GLU A 514 15.23 6.44 8.34
CA GLU A 514 14.35 5.45 7.72
C GLU A 514 13.61 5.96 6.48
N SER A 515 13.40 7.25 6.39
CA SER A 515 12.71 7.91 5.30
C SER A 515 13.39 9.22 4.98
N PRO A 516 14.32 9.23 4.03
CA PRO A 516 15.08 10.43 3.67
C PRO A 516 14.22 11.60 3.20
N ASP A 517 13.02 11.34 2.70
CA ASP A 517 12.05 12.34 2.29
C ASP A 517 10.91 12.55 3.32
N GLY A 518 10.94 11.84 4.45
CA GLY A 518 9.97 11.97 5.54
C GLY A 518 8.58 11.39 5.26
N TYR A 519 8.44 10.55 4.21
CA TYR A 519 7.18 9.87 3.87
C TYR A 519 7.31 8.36 3.98
N LYS A 520 6.23 7.67 4.41
CA LYS A 520 6.16 6.21 4.48
C LYS A 520 4.75 5.70 4.28
N GLY A 521 4.56 4.89 3.24
CA GLY A 521 3.26 4.38 2.84
C GLY A 521 2.39 5.40 2.13
N ARG A 522 1.23 4.97 1.65
CA ARG A 522 0.32 5.79 0.85
C ARG A 522 -1.09 5.73 1.41
N ILE A 523 -1.91 6.70 1.04
CA ILE A 523 -3.35 6.77 1.33
C ILE A 523 -4.06 7.35 0.12
N GLY A 524 -5.30 6.94 -0.12
CA GLY A 524 -6.12 7.51 -1.18
C GLY A 524 -6.62 8.92 -0.84
N ILE A 525 -6.77 9.74 -1.86
CA ILE A 525 -7.63 10.91 -1.88
C ILE A 525 -8.73 10.64 -2.89
N PHE A 526 -9.96 10.96 -2.52
CA PHE A 526 -11.14 10.47 -3.22
C PHE A 526 -12.09 11.61 -3.61
N GLU A 527 -12.76 11.40 -4.74
CA GLU A 527 -13.91 12.16 -5.20
C GLU A 527 -15.01 11.16 -5.51
N VAL A 528 -16.11 11.21 -4.78
CA VAL A 528 -17.19 10.23 -4.88
C VAL A 528 -18.44 10.93 -5.40
N LEU A 529 -18.90 10.51 -6.58
CA LEU A 529 -20.06 11.05 -7.31
C LEU A 529 -21.21 10.03 -7.28
N PRO A 530 -22.17 10.15 -6.35
CA PRO A 530 -23.43 9.42 -6.44
C PRO A 530 -24.24 9.92 -7.63
N VAL A 531 -24.81 9.02 -8.41
CA VAL A 531 -25.66 9.39 -9.56
C VAL A 531 -27.10 9.61 -9.06
N THR A 532 -27.34 10.83 -8.60
CA THR A 532 -28.65 11.31 -8.14
C THR A 532 -29.59 11.57 -9.31
N GLU A 533 -30.88 11.83 -9.06
CA GLU A 533 -31.83 12.13 -10.12
C GLU A 533 -31.44 13.38 -10.93
N THR A 534 -30.91 14.41 -10.29
CA THR A 534 -30.41 15.62 -10.97
C THR A 534 -29.18 15.30 -11.84
N ILE A 535 -28.29 14.44 -11.38
CA ILE A 535 -27.13 13.99 -12.18
C ILE A 535 -27.61 13.13 -13.36
N LYS A 536 -28.64 12.27 -13.19
CA LYS A 536 -29.25 11.49 -14.29
C LYS A 536 -29.83 12.41 -15.38
N GLU A 537 -30.49 13.50 -14.98
CA GLU A 537 -30.98 14.48 -15.95
C GLU A 537 -29.87 15.15 -16.77
N LEU A 538 -28.74 15.47 -16.10
CA LEU A 538 -27.57 16.03 -16.77
C LEU A 538 -26.95 15.03 -17.74
N ILE A 539 -26.84 13.75 -17.33
CA ILE A 539 -26.37 12.68 -18.21
C ILE A 539 -27.27 12.54 -19.43
N PHE A 540 -28.57 12.54 -19.23
CA PHE A 540 -29.56 12.45 -20.32
C PHE A 540 -29.43 13.61 -21.31
N LYS A 541 -29.17 14.83 -20.80
CA LYS A 541 -28.91 16.04 -21.59
C LYS A 541 -27.49 16.09 -22.20
N GLN A 542 -26.67 15.09 -21.97
CA GLN A 542 -25.25 15.03 -22.39
C GLN A 542 -24.44 16.25 -21.92
N ALA A 543 -24.67 16.67 -20.67
CA ALA A 543 -23.95 17.77 -20.05
C ALA A 543 -22.42 17.50 -20.00
N THR A 544 -21.64 18.58 -19.99
CA THR A 544 -20.17 18.48 -19.88
C THR A 544 -19.74 17.98 -18.51
N SER A 545 -18.52 17.48 -18.42
CA SER A 545 -17.92 17.07 -17.13
C SER A 545 -17.98 18.18 -16.10
N ASP A 546 -17.76 19.44 -16.51
CA ASP A 546 -17.74 20.59 -15.61
C ASP A 546 -19.13 20.88 -15.04
N GLN A 547 -20.19 20.80 -15.87
CA GLN A 547 -21.56 20.96 -15.41
C GLN A 547 -21.99 19.87 -14.43
N ILE A 548 -21.56 18.64 -14.69
CA ILE A 548 -21.83 17.50 -13.80
C ILE A 548 -21.08 17.68 -12.49
N GLN A 549 -19.81 18.08 -12.54
CA GLN A 549 -18.99 18.33 -11.35
C GLN A 549 -19.54 19.49 -10.51
N GLU A 550 -19.93 20.58 -11.13
CA GLU A 550 -20.55 21.73 -10.45
C GLU A 550 -21.83 21.33 -9.72
N GLN A 551 -22.70 20.55 -10.38
CA GLN A 551 -23.91 20.03 -9.75
C GLN A 551 -23.62 19.09 -8.60
N ALA A 552 -22.70 18.14 -8.79
CA ALA A 552 -22.28 17.21 -7.74
C ALA A 552 -21.70 17.94 -6.52
N GLN A 553 -20.92 18.99 -6.75
CA GLN A 553 -20.41 19.83 -5.68
C GLN A 553 -21.52 20.59 -4.93
N LYS A 554 -22.57 21.06 -5.62
CA LYS A 554 -23.76 21.66 -5.00
C LYS A 554 -24.51 20.64 -4.13
N GLU A 555 -24.48 19.37 -4.50
CA GLU A 555 -25.05 18.25 -3.74
C GLU A 555 -24.13 17.73 -2.62
N GLY A 556 -22.98 18.38 -2.41
CA GLY A 556 -22.06 18.10 -1.32
C GLY A 556 -20.96 17.08 -1.65
N MET A 557 -20.67 16.84 -2.94
CA MET A 557 -19.48 16.07 -3.33
C MET A 557 -18.23 16.84 -2.96
N THR A 558 -17.29 16.17 -2.33
CA THR A 558 -15.94 16.67 -2.05
C THR A 558 -15.02 16.25 -3.20
N THR A 559 -14.24 17.16 -3.75
CA THR A 559 -13.25 16.87 -4.79
C THR A 559 -12.00 16.21 -4.18
N MET A 560 -11.17 15.57 -5.01
CA MET A 560 -9.92 14.96 -4.55
C MET A 560 -8.97 15.96 -3.87
N ILE A 561 -8.91 17.19 -4.38
CA ILE A 561 -8.07 18.23 -3.78
C ILE A 561 -8.60 18.64 -2.40
N GLU A 562 -9.90 18.79 -2.25
CA GLU A 562 -10.56 19.12 -0.99
C GLU A 562 -10.35 18.01 0.04
N ASP A 563 -10.54 16.75 -0.33
CA ASP A 563 -10.26 15.59 0.52
C ASP A 563 -8.76 15.51 0.90
N GLY A 564 -7.87 15.84 -0.03
CA GLY A 564 -6.45 15.99 0.24
C GLY A 564 -6.17 17.04 1.32
N PHE A 565 -6.75 18.23 1.21
CA PHE A 565 -6.57 19.30 2.21
C PHE A 565 -7.07 18.92 3.60
N ILE A 566 -8.15 18.15 3.68
CA ILE A 566 -8.61 17.62 4.97
C ILE A 566 -7.55 16.69 5.59
N LYS A 567 -7.00 15.77 4.80
CA LYS A 567 -5.95 14.86 5.24
C LYS A 567 -4.65 15.60 5.60
N ALA A 568 -4.34 16.70 4.90
CA ALA A 568 -3.19 17.55 5.24
C ALA A 568 -3.40 18.29 6.57
N ALA A 569 -4.59 18.83 6.82
CA ALA A 569 -4.92 19.48 8.08
C ALA A 569 -4.91 18.49 9.26
N GLN A 570 -5.23 17.21 9.00
CA GLN A 570 -5.09 16.12 9.99
C GLN A 570 -3.64 15.63 10.16
N GLY A 571 -2.72 16.11 9.31
CA GLY A 571 -1.30 15.71 9.36
C GLY A 571 -1.04 14.29 8.83
N VAL A 572 -1.91 13.78 7.97
CA VAL A 572 -1.75 12.48 7.30
C VAL A 572 -0.82 12.60 6.11
N THR A 573 -0.94 13.69 5.33
CA THR A 573 -0.09 14.01 4.17
C THR A 573 0.30 15.49 4.20
N SER A 574 1.05 15.97 3.20
CA SER A 574 1.41 17.38 3.06
C SER A 574 0.70 18.03 1.87
N ILE A 575 0.64 19.36 1.88
CA ILE A 575 0.06 20.13 0.77
C ILE A 575 0.88 19.94 -0.51
N GLU A 576 2.20 19.91 -0.38
CA GLU A 576 3.13 19.72 -1.49
C GLU A 576 2.88 18.38 -2.20
N GLU A 577 2.60 17.33 -1.43
CA GLU A 577 2.30 16.01 -1.99
C GLU A 577 0.95 15.96 -2.71
N ILE A 578 -0.06 16.66 -2.18
CA ILE A 578 -1.38 16.78 -2.83
C ILE A 578 -1.22 17.47 -4.18
N LEU A 579 -0.54 18.63 -4.18
CA LEU A 579 -0.34 19.40 -5.41
C LEU A 579 0.46 18.59 -6.44
N ARG A 580 1.54 17.91 -6.02
CA ARG A 580 2.32 17.04 -6.90
C ARG A 580 1.43 16.03 -7.61
N VAL A 581 0.61 15.30 -6.86
CA VAL A 581 -0.22 14.21 -7.39
C VAL A 581 -1.37 14.72 -8.28
N ILE A 582 -1.89 15.91 -8.03
CA ILE A 582 -2.99 16.48 -8.83
C ILE A 582 -2.47 17.12 -10.12
N MET A 583 -1.24 17.63 -10.12
CA MET A 583 -0.62 18.22 -11.30
C MET A 583 -0.02 17.19 -12.26
N GLU A 584 0.22 15.96 -11.80
CA GLU A 584 0.56 14.80 -12.66
C GLU A 584 -0.69 14.29 -13.41
#